data_9a7774182dc72923e9a322e53f01e76b
#
_entry.id   9a7774182dc72923e9a322e53f01e76b
#
_cell.length_a   1.000
_cell.length_b   1.000
_cell.length_c   1.000
_cell.angle_alpha   90.00
_cell.angle_beta   90.00
_cell.angle_gamma   90.00
#
_symmetry.space_group_name_H-M   'P 1'
#
loop_
_entity.id
_entity.type
_entity.pdbx_description
1 polymer ?
#
loop_
_entity_poly.entity_id
_entity_poly.type
_entity_poly.pdbx_seq_one_letter_code
_entity_poly.pdbx_strand_id
1 'polypeptide(L)'
;EMCIRDRAGIVTLASVEPVVSAAVTRLPECCLCPCKEGAQGGIAPENVPLLRRQKATVLLLGPGLGGTAQSAARATETRTLVQQLLPGFVGAAVLDADGLNATAQLLAEGKPFPHPAGELVVTPHPGEMARLTGLSAAALATDREGIALRYAKAWNAVVVLKGAHTVIAGPDGRCGVNPT
;
A
#
# COMPACT_ATOMS: atom_id res chain seq x y z
N GLU A 1 11.55 -9.28 -8.35
CA GLU A 1 12.44 -10.49 -8.38
C GLU A 1 13.34 -10.65 -7.15
N MET A 2 13.64 -9.61 -6.39
CA MET A 2 14.61 -9.70 -5.28
C MET A 2 14.01 -10.10 -3.91
N CYS A 3 12.73 -9.96 -3.67
CA CYS A 3 12.17 -10.16 -2.31
C CYS A 3 11.96 -11.62 -1.92
N ILE A 4 11.77 -12.52 -2.87
CA ILE A 4 11.46 -13.94 -2.58
C ILE A 4 12.73 -14.73 -2.31
N ARG A 5 13.81 -14.38 -2.95
CA ARG A 5 15.05 -15.16 -2.97
C ARG A 5 15.88 -15.08 -1.69
N ASP A 6 15.76 -13.99 -0.93
CA ASP A 6 16.79 -13.71 0.06
C ASP A 6 16.37 -13.75 1.53
N ARG A 7 15.10 -13.57 1.93
CA ARG A 7 14.74 -13.54 3.36
C ARG A 7 13.27 -13.79 3.73
N ALA A 8 12.33 -13.86 2.80
CA ALA A 8 10.96 -14.23 3.13
C ALA A 8 10.80 -15.75 3.08
N GLY A 9 10.29 -16.34 4.13
CA GLY A 9 10.11 -17.80 4.19
C GLY A 9 9.07 -18.30 3.19
N ILE A 10 7.92 -17.62 3.10
CA ILE A 10 6.84 -17.90 2.15
C ILE A 10 6.29 -16.59 1.63
N VAL A 11 6.16 -16.46 0.32
CA VAL A 11 5.49 -15.32 -0.33
C VAL A 11 4.26 -15.84 -1.06
N THR A 12 3.10 -15.21 -0.81
CA THR A 12 1.86 -15.50 -1.50
C THR A 12 1.48 -14.32 -2.39
N LEU A 13 1.39 -14.54 -3.69
CA LEU A 13 0.83 -13.58 -4.63
C LEU A 13 -0.68 -13.78 -4.73
N ALA A 14 -1.45 -12.80 -4.25
CA ALA A 14 -2.89 -12.76 -4.39
C ALA A 14 -3.27 -11.79 -5.51
N SER A 15 -3.90 -12.28 -6.55
CA SER A 15 -4.37 -11.46 -7.67
C SER A 15 -5.46 -12.19 -8.48
N VAL A 16 -6.01 -11.51 -9.48
CA VAL A 16 -6.95 -12.11 -10.42
C VAL A 16 -6.29 -13.16 -11.31
N GLU A 17 -7.07 -14.12 -11.80
CA GLU A 17 -6.57 -15.28 -12.55
C GLU A 17 -5.60 -14.94 -13.69
N PRO A 18 -5.84 -13.93 -14.55
CA PRO A 18 -4.90 -13.61 -15.63
C PRO A 18 -3.49 -13.22 -15.13
N VAL A 19 -3.42 -12.52 -13.98
CA VAL A 19 -2.15 -12.12 -13.37
C VAL A 19 -1.47 -13.32 -12.72
N VAL A 20 -2.23 -14.16 -12.01
CA VAL A 20 -1.73 -15.38 -11.37
C VAL A 20 -1.16 -16.33 -12.41
N SER A 21 -1.88 -16.58 -13.50
CA SER A 21 -1.44 -17.45 -14.61
C SER A 21 -0.15 -16.93 -15.27
N ALA A 22 -0.01 -15.62 -15.44
CA ALA A 22 1.21 -15.02 -15.97
C ALA A 22 2.39 -15.11 -14.99
N ALA A 23 2.12 -15.12 -13.69
CA ALA A 23 3.14 -15.19 -12.64
C ALA A 23 3.72 -16.61 -12.46
N VAL A 24 2.93 -17.67 -12.68
CA VAL A 24 3.34 -19.09 -12.51
C VAL A 24 4.68 -19.39 -13.18
N THR A 25 4.87 -18.92 -14.41
CA THR A 25 6.08 -19.21 -15.19
C THR A 25 7.29 -18.37 -14.78
N ARG A 26 7.09 -17.25 -14.09
CA ARG A 26 8.13 -16.29 -13.73
C ARG A 26 8.53 -16.34 -12.27
N LEU A 27 7.62 -16.78 -11.43
CA LEU A 27 7.76 -16.82 -9.96
C LEU A 27 7.37 -18.20 -9.42
N PRO A 28 8.08 -19.28 -9.81
CA PRO A 28 7.71 -20.66 -9.46
C PRO A 28 7.78 -20.94 -7.96
N GLU A 29 8.52 -20.14 -7.20
CA GLU A 29 8.65 -20.25 -5.74
C GLU A 29 7.56 -19.53 -4.95
N CYS A 30 6.69 -18.76 -5.60
CA CYS A 30 5.57 -18.09 -4.94
C CYS A 30 4.38 -19.04 -4.76
N CYS A 31 3.78 -19.00 -3.57
CA CYS A 31 2.42 -19.49 -3.42
C CYS A 31 1.43 -18.55 -4.15
N LEU A 32 0.42 -19.12 -4.75
CA LEU A 32 -0.55 -18.37 -5.54
C LEU A 32 -1.92 -18.41 -4.86
N CYS A 33 -2.58 -17.27 -4.78
CA CYS A 33 -3.93 -17.12 -4.26
C CYS A 33 -4.82 -16.47 -5.33
N PRO A 34 -5.44 -17.26 -6.23
CA PRO A 34 -6.37 -16.73 -7.20
C PRO A 34 -7.56 -16.05 -6.53
N CYS A 35 -7.82 -14.81 -6.91
CA CYS A 35 -8.91 -14.00 -6.40
C CYS A 35 -10.01 -13.84 -7.46
N LYS A 36 -11.25 -13.80 -7.01
CA LYS A 36 -12.37 -13.46 -7.87
C LYS A 36 -12.16 -12.07 -8.45
N GLU A 37 -12.33 -11.97 -9.74
CA GLU A 37 -12.26 -10.70 -10.47
C GLU A 37 -13.52 -9.88 -10.24
N GLY A 38 -13.35 -8.58 -10.01
CA GLY A 38 -14.44 -7.61 -9.94
C GLY A 38 -14.90 -7.18 -11.33
N ALA A 39 -16.00 -6.44 -11.38
CA ALA A 39 -16.59 -5.98 -12.65
C ALA A 39 -15.66 -5.07 -13.48
N GLN A 40 -14.62 -4.54 -12.86
CA GLN A 40 -13.64 -3.65 -13.49
C GLN A 40 -12.26 -4.30 -13.66
N GLY A 41 -12.16 -5.61 -13.58
CA GLY A 41 -10.92 -6.35 -13.80
C GLY A 41 -9.95 -6.37 -12.61
N GLY A 42 -10.38 -5.93 -11.42
CA GLY A 42 -9.59 -5.94 -10.20
C GLY A 42 -9.92 -7.06 -9.25
N ILE A 43 -9.20 -7.09 -8.14
CA ILE A 43 -9.54 -7.98 -7.03
C ILE A 43 -10.86 -7.51 -6.42
N ALA A 44 -11.91 -8.32 -6.56
CA ALA A 44 -13.21 -8.00 -5.99
C ALA A 44 -13.13 -7.93 -4.45
N PRO A 45 -13.81 -6.96 -3.79
CA PRO A 45 -13.82 -6.85 -2.33
C PRO A 45 -14.33 -8.10 -1.59
N GLU A 46 -15.13 -8.93 -2.25
CA GLU A 46 -15.61 -10.21 -1.72
C GLU A 46 -14.49 -11.21 -1.40
N ASN A 47 -13.27 -10.97 -1.91
CA ASN A 47 -12.10 -11.77 -1.57
C ASN A 47 -11.51 -11.46 -0.18
N VAL A 48 -11.94 -10.40 0.50
CA VAL A 48 -11.39 -10.01 1.81
C VAL A 48 -11.37 -11.17 2.81
N PRO A 49 -12.41 -12.00 2.98
CA PRO A 49 -12.36 -13.16 3.86
C PRO A 49 -11.33 -14.21 3.42
N LEU A 50 -11.12 -14.42 2.12
CA LEU A 50 -10.11 -15.31 1.57
C LEU A 50 -8.70 -14.79 1.88
N LEU A 51 -8.45 -13.51 1.64
CA LEU A 51 -7.16 -12.85 1.87
C LEU A 51 -6.77 -12.87 3.35
N ARG A 52 -7.72 -12.61 4.25
CA ARG A 52 -7.49 -12.67 5.70
C ARG A 52 -7.14 -14.08 6.19
N ARG A 53 -7.66 -15.13 5.55
CA ARG A 53 -7.33 -16.53 5.90
C ARG A 53 -5.92 -16.94 5.53
N GLN A 54 -5.19 -16.20 4.71
CA GLN A 54 -3.81 -16.52 4.31
C GLN A 54 -2.82 -16.52 5.50
N LYS A 55 -3.21 -15.98 6.67
CA LYS A 55 -2.38 -15.94 7.90
C LYS A 55 -0.98 -15.35 7.64
N ALA A 56 -0.86 -14.42 6.71
CA ALA A 56 0.39 -13.72 6.43
C ALA A 56 0.80 -12.87 7.64
N THR A 57 2.08 -12.79 7.93
CA THR A 57 2.64 -11.92 8.97
C THR A 57 2.84 -10.50 8.48
N VAL A 58 3.03 -10.33 7.16
CA VAL A 58 3.17 -9.03 6.50
C VAL A 58 2.29 -9.00 5.25
N LEU A 59 1.61 -7.89 5.06
CA LEU A 59 0.80 -7.60 3.88
C LEU A 59 1.45 -6.46 3.08
N LEU A 60 1.83 -6.70 1.82
CA LEU A 60 2.10 -5.64 0.86
C LEU A 60 0.82 -5.38 0.06
N LEU A 61 0.30 -4.16 0.12
CA LEU A 61 -0.98 -3.80 -0.51
C LEU A 61 -0.82 -2.53 -1.36
N GLY A 62 -1.23 -2.62 -2.62
CA GLY A 62 -1.30 -1.44 -3.48
C GLY A 62 -0.71 -1.61 -4.87
N PRO A 63 0.53 -2.10 -5.05
CA PRO A 63 1.11 -2.19 -6.38
C PRO A 63 0.24 -3.02 -7.33
N GLY A 64 -0.13 -2.41 -8.47
CA GLY A 64 -0.90 -3.09 -9.52
C GLY A 64 -2.38 -3.32 -9.23
N LEU A 65 -2.95 -2.78 -8.14
CA LEU A 65 -4.39 -2.91 -7.88
C LEU A 65 -5.25 -2.15 -8.89
N GLY A 66 -4.69 -1.11 -9.51
CA GLY A 66 -5.43 -0.22 -10.41
C GLY A 66 -6.22 0.87 -9.67
N GLY A 67 -6.48 1.96 -10.37
CA GLY A 67 -7.12 3.13 -9.77
C GLY A 67 -7.74 4.06 -10.82
N THR A 68 -7.73 5.36 -10.56
CA THR A 68 -8.35 6.38 -11.42
C THR A 68 -7.77 6.43 -12.83
N ALA A 69 -6.52 6.00 -13.02
CA ALA A 69 -5.91 5.92 -14.35
C ALA A 69 -6.65 4.94 -15.28
N GLN A 70 -7.27 3.90 -14.73
CA GLN A 70 -8.08 2.94 -15.49
C GLN A 70 -9.54 3.43 -15.61
N SER A 71 -10.20 3.68 -14.48
CA SER A 71 -11.56 4.23 -14.43
C SER A 71 -11.94 4.63 -12.99
N ALA A 72 -12.97 5.49 -12.85
CA ALA A 72 -13.54 5.82 -11.55
C ALA A 72 -14.14 4.59 -10.84
N ALA A 73 -14.73 3.67 -11.58
CA ALA A 73 -15.30 2.44 -11.05
C ALA A 73 -14.19 1.52 -10.52
N ARG A 74 -13.06 1.40 -11.23
CA ARG A 74 -11.88 0.65 -10.77
C ARG A 74 -11.31 1.24 -9.49
N ALA A 75 -11.19 2.57 -9.43
CA ALA A 75 -10.74 3.26 -8.21
C ALA A 75 -11.65 2.96 -7.01
N THR A 76 -12.97 2.84 -7.24
CA THR A 76 -13.94 2.49 -6.21
C THR A 76 -13.77 1.04 -5.72
N GLU A 77 -13.52 0.08 -6.61
CA GLU A 77 -13.22 -1.32 -6.22
C GLU A 77 -11.96 -1.38 -5.35
N THR A 78 -10.86 -0.76 -5.79
CA THR A 78 -9.60 -0.73 -5.07
C THR A 78 -9.75 -0.05 -3.70
N ARG A 79 -10.46 1.09 -3.65
CA ARG A 79 -10.75 1.81 -2.40
C ARG A 79 -11.54 0.94 -1.42
N THR A 80 -12.56 0.24 -1.89
CA THR A 80 -13.37 -0.67 -1.07
C THR A 80 -12.53 -1.83 -0.54
N LEU A 81 -11.68 -2.42 -1.39
CA LEU A 81 -10.76 -3.48 -0.99
C LEU A 81 -9.80 -3.00 0.13
N VAL A 82 -9.14 -1.85 -0.05
CA VAL A 82 -8.21 -1.28 0.94
C VAL A 82 -8.94 -0.99 2.25
N GLN A 83 -10.11 -0.34 2.18
CA GLN A 83 -10.91 0.01 3.35
C GLN A 83 -11.36 -1.22 4.15
N GLN A 84 -11.66 -2.32 3.49
CA GLN A 84 -12.12 -3.54 4.16
C GLN A 84 -10.97 -4.43 4.61
N LEU A 85 -9.91 -4.58 3.80
CA LEU A 85 -8.83 -5.53 4.09
C LEU A 85 -7.90 -5.02 5.18
N LEU A 86 -7.41 -3.77 5.05
CA LEU A 86 -6.32 -3.28 5.89
C LEU A 86 -6.68 -3.20 7.38
N PRO A 87 -7.83 -2.63 7.82
CA PRO A 87 -8.17 -2.57 9.25
C PRO A 87 -8.39 -3.92 9.91
N GLY A 88 -8.69 -4.95 9.14
CA GLY A 88 -8.88 -6.31 9.67
C GLY A 88 -7.62 -7.19 9.60
N PHE A 89 -6.50 -6.65 9.15
CA PHE A 89 -5.25 -7.38 9.07
C PHE A 89 -4.49 -7.32 10.39
N VAL A 90 -4.08 -8.48 10.92
CA VAL A 90 -3.49 -8.59 12.27
C VAL A 90 -1.97 -8.36 12.25
N GLY A 91 -1.30 -8.62 11.12
CA GLY A 91 0.16 -8.45 10.96
C GLY A 91 0.58 -7.02 10.62
N ALA A 92 1.85 -6.84 10.28
CA ALA A 92 2.36 -5.59 9.74
C ALA A 92 1.93 -5.40 8.28
N ALA A 93 1.78 -4.15 7.84
CA ALA A 93 1.43 -3.86 6.45
C ALA A 93 2.35 -2.82 5.82
N VAL A 94 2.60 -2.99 4.53
CA VAL A 94 3.23 -1.98 3.66
C VAL A 94 2.18 -1.52 2.66
N LEU A 95 1.92 -0.23 2.61
CA LEU A 95 0.96 0.39 1.69
C LEU A 95 1.72 1.25 0.67
N ASP A 96 1.53 0.95 -0.62
CA ASP A 96 2.22 1.65 -1.72
C ASP A 96 1.29 1.90 -2.91
N ALA A 97 1.69 2.73 -3.82
CA ALA A 97 1.09 2.95 -5.14
C ALA A 97 -0.46 3.15 -5.10
N ASP A 98 -1.22 2.27 -5.77
CA ASP A 98 -2.69 2.40 -5.83
C ASP A 98 -3.36 2.26 -4.45
N GLY A 99 -2.72 1.59 -3.49
CA GLY A 99 -3.17 1.54 -2.10
C GLY A 99 -3.12 2.92 -1.43
N LEU A 100 -2.05 3.68 -1.69
CA LEU A 100 -1.92 5.06 -1.20
C LEU A 100 -2.92 5.99 -1.89
N ASN A 101 -3.12 5.83 -3.20
CA ASN A 101 -4.11 6.60 -3.96
C ASN A 101 -5.54 6.33 -3.47
N ALA A 102 -5.87 5.08 -3.18
CA ALA A 102 -7.15 4.69 -2.59
C ALA A 102 -7.34 5.31 -1.19
N THR A 103 -6.28 5.30 -0.38
CA THR A 103 -6.28 5.93 0.95
C THR A 103 -6.47 7.44 0.86
N ALA A 104 -5.83 8.12 -0.10
CA ALA A 104 -6.03 9.56 -0.31
C ALA A 104 -7.50 9.89 -0.64
N GLN A 105 -8.19 9.04 -1.41
CA GLN A 105 -9.63 9.20 -1.67
C GLN A 105 -10.47 9.00 -0.40
N LEU A 106 -10.14 8.02 0.44
CA LEU A 106 -10.82 7.82 1.73
C LEU A 106 -10.68 9.06 2.63
N LEU A 107 -9.48 9.63 2.70
CA LEU A 107 -9.22 10.84 3.48
C LEU A 107 -10.00 12.04 2.94
N ALA A 108 -10.09 12.21 1.62
CA ALA A 108 -10.89 13.26 0.97
C ALA A 108 -12.39 13.10 1.26
N GLU A 109 -12.87 11.89 1.53
CA GLU A 109 -14.24 11.61 1.97
C GLU A 109 -14.44 11.77 3.50
N GLY A 110 -13.43 12.25 4.22
CA GLY A 110 -13.47 12.40 5.68
C GLY A 110 -13.39 11.09 6.47
N LYS A 111 -12.98 9.99 5.83
CA LYS A 111 -12.76 8.71 6.51
C LYS A 111 -11.39 8.69 7.20
N PRO A 112 -11.24 7.94 8.30
CA PRO A 112 -9.94 7.80 8.95
C PRO A 112 -8.93 7.09 8.05
N PHE A 113 -7.64 7.34 8.31
CA PHE A 113 -6.56 6.60 7.67
C PHE A 113 -6.69 5.10 8.01
N PRO A 114 -6.79 4.21 7.02
CA PRO A 114 -6.94 2.78 7.29
C PRO A 114 -5.63 2.24 7.90
N HIS A 115 -5.73 1.51 9.01
CA HIS A 115 -4.58 1.00 9.74
C HIS A 115 -4.75 -0.48 10.09
N PRO A 116 -3.73 -1.35 9.93
CA PRO A 116 -3.78 -2.72 10.43
C PRO A 116 -3.72 -2.75 11.96
N ALA A 117 -3.93 -3.91 12.56
CA ALA A 117 -3.71 -4.06 14.00
C ALA A 117 -2.22 -4.00 14.38
N GLY A 118 -1.34 -4.38 13.46
CA GLY A 118 0.12 -4.30 13.62
C GLY A 118 0.71 -3.00 13.08
N GLU A 119 2.01 -3.04 12.75
CA GLU A 119 2.74 -1.89 12.24
C GLU A 119 2.32 -1.55 10.79
N LEU A 120 2.36 -0.26 10.48
CA LEU A 120 2.11 0.23 9.14
C LEU A 120 3.34 0.98 8.60
N VAL A 121 3.73 0.63 7.39
CA VAL A 121 4.72 1.37 6.59
C VAL A 121 4.00 1.92 5.36
N VAL A 122 4.16 3.20 5.08
CA VAL A 122 3.67 3.83 3.85
C VAL A 122 4.84 4.36 3.04
N THR A 123 4.83 4.14 1.73
CA THR A 123 5.99 4.43 0.86
C THR A 123 5.65 5.43 -0.24
N PRO A 124 5.13 6.63 0.07
CA PRO A 124 4.71 7.58 -0.94
C PRO A 124 5.88 8.21 -1.70
N HIS A 125 5.76 8.34 -3.02
CA HIS A 125 6.51 9.35 -3.75
C HIS A 125 5.89 10.75 -3.54
N PRO A 126 6.57 11.87 -3.91
CA PRO A 126 6.05 13.22 -3.63
C PRO A 126 4.63 13.47 -4.12
N GLY A 127 4.27 12.94 -5.29
CA GLY A 127 2.91 13.09 -5.83
C GLY A 127 1.83 12.33 -5.05
N GLU A 128 2.15 11.16 -4.51
CA GLU A 128 1.27 10.39 -3.61
C GLU A 128 1.14 11.10 -2.26
N MET A 129 2.28 11.61 -1.74
CA MET A 129 2.27 12.39 -0.50
C MET A 129 1.41 13.65 -0.62
N ALA A 130 1.50 14.37 -1.75
CA ALA A 130 0.64 15.52 -2.02
C ALA A 130 -0.85 15.16 -2.00
N ARG A 131 -1.24 14.03 -2.61
CA ARG A 131 -2.63 13.56 -2.60
C ARG A 131 -3.11 13.15 -1.21
N LEU A 132 -2.26 12.49 -0.42
CA LEU A 132 -2.57 12.07 0.94
C LEU A 132 -2.73 13.24 1.91
N THR A 133 -1.94 14.31 1.72
CA THR A 133 -1.83 15.41 2.69
C THR A 133 -2.56 16.69 2.26
N GLY A 134 -2.88 16.82 0.97
CA GLY A 134 -3.37 18.07 0.38
C GLY A 134 -2.30 19.16 0.23
N LEU A 135 -1.03 18.88 0.54
CA LEU A 135 0.07 19.83 0.43
C LEU A 135 0.50 20.01 -1.02
N SER A 136 0.97 21.22 -1.35
CA SER A 136 1.55 21.49 -2.66
C SER A 136 2.93 20.82 -2.82
N ALA A 137 3.34 20.58 -4.07
CA ALA A 137 4.67 20.06 -4.37
C ALA A 137 5.79 20.98 -3.84
N ALA A 138 5.58 22.31 -3.87
CA ALA A 138 6.51 23.28 -3.34
C ALA A 138 6.67 23.14 -1.80
N ALA A 139 5.57 23.01 -1.07
CA ALA A 139 5.61 22.78 0.37
C ALA A 139 6.35 21.49 0.71
N LEU A 140 6.07 20.39 -0.02
CA LEU A 140 6.75 19.11 0.15
C LEU A 140 8.26 19.19 -0.13
N ALA A 141 8.69 20.01 -1.08
CA ALA A 141 10.10 20.18 -1.40
C ALA A 141 10.85 21.00 -0.35
N THR A 142 10.17 21.92 0.35
CA THR A 142 10.80 22.83 1.31
C THR A 142 11.16 22.16 2.63
N ASP A 143 10.34 21.23 3.14
CA ASP A 143 10.55 20.56 4.43
C ASP A 143 10.11 19.09 4.38
N ARG A 144 10.89 18.28 3.70
CA ARG A 144 10.60 16.85 3.54
C ARG A 144 10.63 16.08 4.86
N GLU A 145 11.61 16.39 5.71
CA GLU A 145 11.81 15.71 6.99
C GLU A 145 10.71 16.06 7.98
N GLY A 146 10.43 17.35 8.19
CA GLY A 146 9.37 17.79 9.09
C GLY A 146 7.98 17.30 8.64
N ILE A 147 7.72 17.28 7.34
CA ILE A 147 6.47 16.74 6.79
C ILE A 147 6.38 15.22 7.02
N ALA A 148 7.44 14.47 6.73
CA ALA A 148 7.46 13.03 6.98
C ALA A 148 7.23 12.69 8.45
N LEU A 149 7.91 13.38 9.36
CA LEU A 149 7.75 13.24 10.83
C LEU A 149 6.32 13.55 11.28
N ARG A 150 5.78 14.68 10.82
CA ARG A 150 4.40 15.11 11.14
C ARG A 150 3.39 14.03 10.79
N TYR A 151 3.48 13.49 9.56
CA TYR A 151 2.51 12.52 9.08
C TYR A 151 2.79 11.11 9.58
N ALA A 152 4.04 10.74 9.88
CA ALA A 152 4.35 9.51 10.57
C ALA A 152 3.64 9.45 11.93
N LYS A 153 3.68 10.53 12.70
CA LYS A 153 2.96 10.65 13.97
C LYS A 153 1.44 10.67 13.78
N ALA A 154 0.93 11.45 12.81
CA ALA A 154 -0.51 11.59 12.58
C ALA A 154 -1.18 10.28 12.12
N TRP A 155 -0.49 9.49 11.31
CA TRP A 155 -0.99 8.21 10.79
C TRP A 155 -0.56 7.00 11.64
N ASN A 156 0.24 7.23 12.69
CA ASN A 156 0.88 6.17 13.49
C ASN A 156 1.58 5.13 12.60
N ALA A 157 2.36 5.59 11.62
CA ALA A 157 2.98 4.76 10.59
C ALA A 157 4.41 5.19 10.33
N VAL A 158 5.24 4.27 9.85
CA VAL A 158 6.53 4.63 9.27
C VAL A 158 6.28 5.21 7.88
N VAL A 159 6.72 6.44 7.65
CA VAL A 159 6.64 7.12 6.35
C VAL A 159 7.98 7.03 5.65
N VAL A 160 8.01 6.39 4.47
CA VAL A 160 9.15 6.36 3.56
C VAL A 160 8.84 7.29 2.38
N LEU A 161 9.19 8.57 2.52
CA LEU A 161 8.98 9.58 1.48
C LEU A 161 10.06 9.45 0.39
N LYS A 162 9.70 8.74 -0.69
CA LYS A 162 10.59 8.43 -1.82
C LYS A 162 11.13 9.69 -2.52
N GLY A 163 12.36 9.63 -3.03
CA GLY A 163 13.00 10.72 -3.79
C GLY A 163 14.51 10.58 -3.81
N ALA A 164 15.22 11.53 -4.44
CA ALA A 164 16.69 11.53 -4.52
C ALA A 164 17.38 11.46 -3.13
N HIS A 165 16.72 11.99 -2.10
CA HIS A 165 17.07 11.81 -0.71
C HIS A 165 15.82 11.25 -0.03
N THR A 166 15.68 9.94 0.00
CA THR A 166 14.52 9.28 0.63
C THR A 166 14.54 9.52 2.13
N VAL A 167 13.45 10.11 2.64
CA VAL A 167 13.27 10.37 4.07
C VAL A 167 12.49 9.22 4.69
N ILE A 168 12.98 8.68 5.80
CA ILE A 168 12.31 7.64 6.58
C ILE A 168 12.02 8.22 7.95
N ALA A 169 10.75 8.32 8.32
CA ALA A 169 10.30 8.88 9.58
C ALA A 169 9.39 7.91 10.33
N GLY A 170 9.67 7.69 11.59
CA GLY A 170 8.88 6.85 12.49
C GLY A 170 7.86 7.66 13.31
N PRO A 171 6.78 7.02 13.77
CA PRO A 171 5.80 7.66 14.65
C PRO A 171 6.38 8.02 16.02
N ASP A 172 7.50 7.43 16.39
CA ASP A 172 8.28 7.71 17.60
C ASP A 172 9.17 8.97 17.51
N GLY A 173 9.16 9.67 16.38
CA GLY A 173 9.93 10.87 16.13
C GLY A 173 11.35 10.64 15.59
N ARG A 174 11.76 9.40 15.37
CA ARG A 174 13.03 9.11 14.68
C ARG A 174 12.92 9.43 13.20
N CYS A 175 13.96 10.04 12.65
CA CYS A 175 14.04 10.36 11.23
C CYS A 175 15.45 10.07 10.71
N GLY A 176 15.51 9.59 9.49
CA GLY A 176 16.75 9.35 8.77
C GLY A 176 16.58 9.67 7.28
N VAL A 177 17.68 10.07 6.64
CA VAL A 177 17.74 10.35 5.20
C VAL A 177 18.68 9.37 4.55
N ASN A 178 18.19 8.68 3.53
CA ASN A 178 19.03 7.85 2.66
C ASN A 178 19.51 8.73 1.50
N PRO A 179 20.83 8.99 1.38
CA PRO A 179 21.39 9.91 0.39
C PRO A 179 21.50 9.31 -1.03
N THR A 180 21.11 8.04 -1.24
CA THR A 180 21.20 7.35 -2.54
C THR A 180 19.91 7.47 -3.34
#